data_93408ceb6fd211b955e33b10ddb58bd7
#
_entry.id   93408ceb6fd211b955e33b10ddb58bd7
#
_cell.length_a   1.000
_cell.length_b   1.000
_cell.length_c   1.000
_cell.angle_alpha   90.00
_cell.angle_beta   90.00
_cell.angle_gamma   90.00
#
_symmetry.space_group_name_H-M   'P 1'
#
loop_
_entity.id
_entity.type
_entity.pdbx_description
1 polymer ?
#
loop_
_entity_poly.entity_id
_entity_poly.type
_entity_poly.pdbx_seq_one_letter_code
_entity_poly.pdbx_strand_id
1 'polypeptide(L)'
;MYKESFLMAWASLIANKMRSILTMLGIIIGVAAVIALVSIGNGVKQDIQNSISSLGSNLLMVMPGAPRTPGVRPSAGSMKSLKVSDYEAISKLDGVKAASPMTNGSYVVIYQNKNWTTSVSGVSYNYLDVNNWSMKSGRFLSEKNVQNRERVAVVGKTVVKNLFGDEDPVGAEIRVKNIPFRIIGVLNSKGSGAMGNDQDDMVIIPYTTAMERVEGVDYLRMIYVTGKDENGIDRLQSDIENLLRVRHGIKDTNLDDFNIQNMNSIMETMEETTGTLTLFLGAVAAISLVVGGIGIMNIMLV
;
A
#
# COMPACT_ATOMS: atom_id res chain seq x y z
N MET A 1 -3.64 28.68 -55.58
CA MET A 1 -4.30 29.19 -54.37
C MET A 1 -3.66 28.65 -53.08
N TYR A 2 -3.76 27.38 -52.72
CA TYR A 2 -3.19 26.89 -51.45
C TYR A 2 -1.65 27.03 -51.35
N LYS A 3 -0.90 26.82 -52.41
CA LYS A 3 0.55 26.92 -52.44
C LYS A 3 1.07 28.35 -52.28
N GLU A 4 0.34 29.32 -52.82
CA GLU A 4 0.66 30.74 -52.68
C GLU A 4 0.32 31.27 -51.30
N SER A 5 -0.80 30.84 -50.72
CA SER A 5 -1.18 31.17 -49.35
C SER A 5 -0.18 30.59 -48.34
N PHE A 6 0.33 29.40 -48.56
CA PHE A 6 1.39 28.78 -47.70
C PHE A 6 2.71 29.54 -47.80
N LEU A 7 3.14 29.92 -49.03
CA LEU A 7 4.37 30.70 -49.22
C LEU A 7 4.28 32.09 -48.60
N MET A 8 3.13 32.78 -48.69
CA MET A 8 2.93 34.07 -48.03
C MET A 8 2.92 33.94 -46.51
N ALA A 9 2.27 32.92 -45.94
CA ALA A 9 2.31 32.65 -44.50
C ALA A 9 3.75 32.36 -43.99
N TRP A 10 4.49 31.56 -44.75
CA TRP A 10 5.90 31.29 -44.46
C TRP A 10 6.79 32.54 -44.52
N ALA A 11 6.62 33.37 -45.54
CA ALA A 11 7.34 34.64 -45.67
C ALA A 11 7.02 35.60 -44.50
N SER A 12 5.78 35.68 -44.06
CA SER A 12 5.36 36.48 -42.89
C SER A 12 5.97 36.01 -41.59
N LEU A 13 6.07 34.68 -41.36
CA LEU A 13 6.72 34.11 -40.21
C LEU A 13 8.21 34.43 -40.15
N ILE A 14 8.89 34.42 -41.31
CA ILE A 14 10.34 34.74 -41.41
C ILE A 14 10.60 36.25 -41.25
N ALA A 15 9.70 37.10 -41.72
CA ALA A 15 9.81 38.56 -41.62
C ALA A 15 9.80 39.04 -40.15
N ASN A 16 9.06 38.35 -39.27
CA ASN A 16 8.93 38.67 -37.84
C ASN A 16 9.45 37.55 -36.94
N LYS A 17 10.69 37.11 -37.11
CA LYS A 17 11.29 35.93 -36.46
C LYS A 17 11.11 35.90 -34.94
N MET A 18 11.41 37.01 -34.23
CA MET A 18 11.29 37.08 -32.77
C MET A 18 9.87 36.91 -32.26
N ARG A 19 8.87 37.48 -32.98
CA ARG A 19 7.46 37.35 -32.64
C ARG A 19 6.99 35.89 -32.84
N SER A 20 7.36 35.30 -33.96
CA SER A 20 6.98 33.92 -34.28
C SER A 20 7.60 32.93 -33.32
N ILE A 21 8.87 33.12 -32.92
CA ILE A 21 9.56 32.27 -31.92
C ILE A 21 8.88 32.40 -30.55
N LEU A 22 8.60 33.64 -30.06
CA LEU A 22 7.95 33.84 -28.79
C LEU A 22 6.54 33.23 -28.72
N THR A 23 5.76 33.37 -29.80
CA THR A 23 4.41 32.79 -29.82
C THR A 23 4.43 31.26 -29.88
N MET A 24 5.29 30.67 -30.70
CA MET A 24 5.49 29.20 -30.73
C MET A 24 5.99 28.69 -29.40
N LEU A 25 6.94 29.36 -28.76
CA LEU A 25 7.48 28.97 -27.47
C LEU A 25 6.39 28.94 -26.36
N GLY A 26 5.52 29.96 -26.33
CA GLY A 26 4.38 30.01 -25.43
C GLY A 26 3.43 28.82 -25.57
N ILE A 27 3.07 28.47 -26.84
CA ILE A 27 2.22 27.33 -27.12
C ILE A 27 2.91 26.01 -26.74
N ILE A 28 4.18 25.84 -27.12
CA ILE A 28 4.94 24.62 -26.84
C ILE A 28 5.05 24.40 -25.33
N ILE A 29 5.39 25.43 -24.56
CA ILE A 29 5.48 25.35 -23.08
C ILE A 29 4.10 25.02 -22.50
N GLY A 30 3.03 25.70 -22.95
CA GLY A 30 1.68 25.44 -22.47
C GLY A 30 1.21 24.00 -22.73
N VAL A 31 1.37 23.51 -23.95
CA VAL A 31 0.99 22.14 -24.33
C VAL A 31 1.87 21.10 -23.63
N ALA A 32 3.19 21.34 -23.56
CA ALA A 32 4.11 20.44 -22.88
C ALA A 32 3.80 20.30 -21.37
N ALA A 33 3.47 21.43 -20.73
CA ALA A 33 3.06 21.42 -19.33
C ALA A 33 1.77 20.62 -19.12
N VAL A 34 0.76 20.77 -19.99
CA VAL A 34 -0.49 19.98 -19.94
C VAL A 34 -0.20 18.49 -20.07
N ILE A 35 0.57 18.12 -21.09
CA ILE A 35 0.91 16.69 -21.35
C ILE A 35 1.66 16.12 -20.15
N ALA A 36 2.64 16.83 -19.62
CA ALA A 36 3.41 16.40 -18.46
C ALA A 36 2.52 16.18 -17.22
N LEU A 37 1.62 17.13 -16.92
CA LEU A 37 0.71 17.04 -15.77
C LEU A 37 -0.30 15.89 -15.91
N VAL A 38 -0.90 15.69 -17.09
CA VAL A 38 -1.82 14.58 -17.34
C VAL A 38 -1.09 13.25 -17.27
N SER A 39 0.14 13.17 -17.78
CA SER A 39 0.96 11.95 -17.74
C SER A 39 1.33 11.58 -16.31
N ILE A 40 1.71 12.55 -15.47
CA ILE A 40 2.00 12.34 -14.04
C ILE A 40 0.73 11.87 -13.33
N GLY A 41 -0.42 12.52 -13.54
CA GLY A 41 -1.70 12.12 -12.95
C GLY A 41 -2.08 10.68 -13.28
N ASN A 42 -1.96 10.28 -14.54
CA ASN A 42 -2.22 8.90 -14.97
C ASN A 42 -1.21 7.90 -14.39
N GLY A 43 0.06 8.28 -14.29
CA GLY A 43 1.10 7.46 -13.68
C GLY A 43 0.80 7.18 -12.21
N VAL A 44 0.49 8.21 -11.43
CA VAL A 44 0.10 8.06 -10.01
C VAL A 44 -1.14 7.17 -9.86
N LYS A 45 -2.16 7.38 -10.70
CA LYS A 45 -3.37 6.54 -10.70
C LYS A 45 -3.03 5.06 -10.94
N GLN A 46 -2.19 4.79 -11.93
CA GLN A 46 -1.77 3.42 -12.27
C GLN A 46 -0.96 2.76 -11.14
N ASP A 47 -0.05 3.50 -10.52
CA ASP A 47 0.76 3.00 -9.41
C ASP A 47 -0.11 2.66 -8.19
N ILE A 48 -1.10 3.51 -7.87
CA ILE A 48 -2.07 3.26 -6.81
C ILE A 48 -2.90 2.02 -7.12
N GLN A 49 -3.46 1.91 -8.32
CA GLN A 49 -4.26 0.76 -8.74
C GLN A 49 -3.46 -0.55 -8.67
N ASN A 50 -2.22 -0.55 -9.16
CA ASN A 50 -1.35 -1.72 -9.09
C ASN A 50 -1.04 -2.13 -7.64
N SER A 51 -0.78 -1.16 -6.78
CA SER A 51 -0.46 -1.41 -5.37
C SER A 51 -1.65 -2.01 -4.61
N ILE A 52 -2.85 -1.50 -4.86
CA ILE A 52 -4.06 -1.98 -4.19
C ILE A 52 -4.48 -3.34 -4.77
N SER A 53 -4.41 -3.52 -6.08
CA SER A 53 -4.68 -4.83 -6.72
C SER A 53 -3.73 -5.92 -6.20
N SER A 54 -2.51 -5.54 -5.82
CA SER A 54 -1.55 -6.46 -5.22
C SER A 54 -1.93 -6.92 -3.81
N LEU A 55 -2.77 -6.16 -3.08
CA LEU A 55 -3.24 -6.50 -1.74
C LEU A 55 -4.57 -7.29 -1.76
N GLY A 56 -5.32 -7.25 -2.86
CA GLY A 56 -6.65 -7.83 -3.00
C GLY A 56 -7.77 -6.81 -2.72
N SER A 57 -8.80 -6.81 -3.59
CA SER A 57 -9.92 -5.86 -3.51
C SER A 57 -10.82 -6.05 -2.28
N ASN A 58 -10.93 -7.28 -1.76
CA ASN A 58 -11.87 -7.64 -0.68
C ASN A 58 -11.20 -7.69 0.69
N LEU A 59 -10.25 -6.77 0.95
CA LEU A 59 -9.46 -6.77 2.17
C LEU A 59 -9.97 -5.73 3.17
N LEU A 60 -10.29 -6.20 4.38
CA LEU A 60 -10.50 -5.39 5.56
C LEU A 60 -9.29 -5.49 6.48
N MET A 61 -8.82 -4.36 6.98
CA MET A 61 -7.75 -4.27 7.96
C MET A 61 -8.32 -3.76 9.29
N VAL A 62 -8.38 -4.63 10.28
CA VAL A 62 -8.80 -4.28 11.64
C VAL A 62 -7.57 -3.92 12.45
N MET A 63 -7.51 -2.69 12.92
CA MET A 63 -6.39 -2.14 13.68
C MET A 63 -6.84 -1.65 15.05
N PRO A 64 -5.96 -1.64 16.06
CA PRO A 64 -6.25 -0.97 17.32
C PRO A 64 -6.55 0.51 17.06
N GLY A 65 -7.67 0.98 17.57
CA GLY A 65 -8.10 2.36 17.54
C GLY A 65 -7.83 3.06 18.86
N ALA A 66 -7.98 4.37 18.88
CA ALA A 66 -7.97 5.15 20.09
C ALA A 66 -9.38 5.76 20.26
N PRO A 67 -10.02 5.60 21.42
CA PRO A 67 -11.27 6.27 21.70
C PRO A 67 -11.13 7.78 21.46
N ARG A 68 -12.11 8.38 20.80
CA ARG A 68 -12.14 9.82 20.55
C ARG A 68 -12.46 10.57 21.83
N THR A 69 -11.51 10.63 22.76
CA THR A 69 -11.64 11.45 23.97
C THR A 69 -11.29 12.89 23.63
N PRO A 70 -12.17 13.87 23.88
CA PRO A 70 -11.86 15.27 23.64
C PRO A 70 -10.59 15.69 24.37
N GLY A 71 -9.62 16.26 23.63
CA GLY A 71 -8.38 16.79 24.19
C GLY A 71 -7.18 15.83 24.25
N VAL A 72 -7.36 14.54 24.01
CA VAL A 72 -6.26 13.57 23.96
C VAL A 72 -6.27 12.88 22.59
N ARG A 73 -5.17 13.00 21.85
CA ARG A 73 -4.96 12.22 20.62
C ARG A 73 -3.91 11.13 20.90
N PRO A 74 -4.31 9.91 21.31
CA PRO A 74 -3.39 8.79 21.34
C PRO A 74 -2.89 8.52 19.92
N SER A 75 -1.63 8.13 19.80
CA SER A 75 -1.08 7.73 18.50
C SER A 75 -1.82 6.47 18.00
N ALA A 76 -2.28 6.51 16.76
CA ALA A 76 -2.90 5.35 16.12
C ALA A 76 -1.96 4.13 16.22
N GLY A 77 -2.48 2.98 16.66
CA GLY A 77 -1.71 1.74 16.82
C GLY A 77 -0.97 1.60 18.17
N SER A 78 -1.07 2.56 19.10
CA SER A 78 -0.50 2.44 20.45
C SER A 78 -1.35 1.64 21.43
N MET A 79 -2.60 1.36 21.08
CA MET A 79 -3.55 0.63 21.92
C MET A 79 -3.35 -0.88 21.80
N LYS A 80 -3.55 -1.58 22.92
CA LYS A 80 -3.40 -3.03 23.05
C LYS A 80 -4.77 -3.71 23.10
N SER A 81 -5.74 -3.21 22.33
CA SER A 81 -7.13 -3.63 22.39
C SER A 81 -7.40 -4.96 21.70
N LEU A 82 -6.75 -5.23 20.57
CA LEU A 82 -6.99 -6.44 19.80
C LEU A 82 -6.27 -7.66 20.39
N LYS A 83 -7.00 -8.74 20.61
CA LYS A 83 -6.50 -10.00 21.16
C LYS A 83 -6.59 -11.13 20.13
N VAL A 84 -5.87 -12.22 20.38
CA VAL A 84 -5.98 -13.46 19.57
C VAL A 84 -7.41 -13.98 19.55
N SER A 85 -8.13 -13.87 20.68
CA SER A 85 -9.52 -14.30 20.79
C SER A 85 -10.46 -13.50 19.85
N ASP A 86 -10.13 -12.25 19.51
CA ASP A 86 -10.90 -11.45 18.56
C ASP A 86 -10.68 -11.94 17.14
N TYR A 87 -9.43 -12.25 16.78
CA TYR A 87 -9.13 -12.91 15.52
C TYR A 87 -9.89 -14.24 15.36
N GLU A 88 -9.89 -15.07 16.41
CA GLU A 88 -10.61 -16.36 16.37
C GLU A 88 -12.12 -16.19 16.22
N ALA A 89 -12.69 -15.14 16.81
CA ALA A 89 -14.11 -14.83 16.67
C ALA A 89 -14.43 -14.27 15.28
N ILE A 90 -13.62 -13.35 14.76
CA ILE A 90 -13.76 -12.78 13.41
C ILE A 90 -13.63 -13.88 12.35
N SER A 91 -12.66 -14.79 12.48
CA SER A 91 -12.42 -15.86 11.51
C SER A 91 -13.61 -16.82 11.35
N LYS A 92 -14.54 -16.85 12.31
CA LYS A 92 -15.74 -17.69 12.30
C LYS A 92 -16.99 -17.00 11.75
N LEU A 93 -16.92 -15.70 11.46
CA LEU A 93 -18.05 -14.97 10.90
C LEU A 93 -18.40 -15.49 9.51
N ASP A 94 -19.71 -15.57 9.24
CA ASP A 94 -20.17 -15.83 7.89
C ASP A 94 -19.76 -14.66 6.98
N GLY A 95 -19.34 -14.97 5.76
CA GLY A 95 -18.77 -13.94 4.85
C GLY A 95 -17.23 -13.81 4.90
N VAL A 96 -16.55 -14.31 5.92
CA VAL A 96 -15.08 -14.38 5.94
C VAL A 96 -14.60 -15.54 5.07
N LYS A 97 -13.73 -15.25 4.10
CA LYS A 97 -13.03 -16.23 3.29
C LYS A 97 -11.75 -16.71 3.96
N ALA A 98 -10.96 -15.77 4.43
CA ALA A 98 -9.72 -16.00 5.16
C ALA A 98 -9.43 -14.85 6.11
N ALA A 99 -8.75 -15.12 7.21
CA ALA A 99 -8.27 -14.10 8.13
C ALA A 99 -6.86 -14.46 8.61
N SER A 100 -6.07 -13.42 8.90
CA SER A 100 -4.74 -13.59 9.47
C SER A 100 -4.47 -12.51 10.51
N PRO A 101 -4.14 -12.88 11.76
CA PRO A 101 -3.63 -11.95 12.74
C PRO A 101 -2.24 -11.52 12.33
N MET A 102 -1.85 -10.33 12.71
CA MET A 102 -0.51 -9.81 12.47
C MET A 102 0.05 -9.13 13.70
N THR A 103 1.28 -9.46 14.02
CA THR A 103 2.18 -8.66 14.84
C THR A 103 3.40 -8.30 14.01
N ASN A 104 4.04 -7.18 14.27
CA ASN A 104 5.26 -6.81 13.56
C ASN A 104 6.15 -5.91 14.41
N GLY A 105 7.43 -6.01 14.15
CA GLY A 105 8.45 -5.14 14.72
C GLY A 105 9.68 -5.12 13.84
N SER A 106 10.51 -4.08 14.00
CA SER A 106 11.80 -4.00 13.32
C SER A 106 12.87 -4.63 14.20
N TYR A 107 13.61 -5.62 13.66
CA TYR A 107 14.63 -6.37 14.39
C TYR A 107 15.86 -6.57 13.53
N VAL A 108 17.00 -6.70 14.20
CA VAL A 108 18.23 -7.15 13.57
C VAL A 108 18.16 -8.66 13.38
N VAL A 109 18.26 -9.08 12.13
CA VAL A 109 18.36 -10.49 11.73
C VAL A 109 19.81 -10.80 11.40
N ILE A 110 20.32 -11.90 11.95
CA ILE A 110 21.71 -12.30 11.84
C ILE A 110 21.80 -13.64 11.13
N TYR A 111 22.68 -13.72 10.14
CA TYR A 111 23.10 -14.96 9.48
C TYR A 111 24.63 -15.00 9.44
N GLN A 112 25.22 -15.98 10.09
CA GLN A 112 26.69 -16.07 10.23
C GLN A 112 27.31 -14.75 10.73
N ASN A 113 28.13 -14.09 9.90
CA ASN A 113 28.80 -12.83 10.19
C ASN A 113 28.08 -11.60 9.63
N LYS A 114 26.91 -11.78 8.96
CA LYS A 114 26.12 -10.71 8.36
C LYS A 114 24.91 -10.40 9.25
N ASN A 115 24.53 -9.14 9.26
CA ASN A 115 23.32 -8.68 9.92
C ASN A 115 22.54 -7.73 9.01
N TRP A 116 21.24 -7.72 9.19
CA TRP A 116 20.33 -6.84 8.46
C TRP A 116 19.16 -6.47 9.35
N THR A 117 18.83 -5.18 9.41
CA THR A 117 17.64 -4.70 10.14
C THR A 117 16.47 -4.74 9.19
N THR A 118 15.45 -5.53 9.53
CA THR A 118 14.28 -5.73 8.68
C THR A 118 13.01 -5.85 9.52
N SER A 119 11.86 -5.76 8.87
CA SER A 119 10.56 -6.02 9.49
C SER A 119 10.38 -7.52 9.72
N VAL A 120 10.10 -7.90 10.97
CA VAL A 120 9.72 -9.28 11.30
C VAL A 120 8.24 -9.29 11.63
N SER A 121 7.47 -10.04 10.84
CA SER A 121 6.02 -10.13 10.94
C SER A 121 5.60 -11.51 11.39
N GLY A 122 4.86 -11.56 12.51
CA GLY A 122 4.19 -12.76 12.98
C GLY A 122 2.80 -12.86 12.35
N VAL A 123 2.54 -13.93 11.58
CA VAL A 123 1.28 -14.10 10.85
C VAL A 123 0.75 -15.53 10.94
N SER A 124 -0.48 -15.76 10.48
CA SER A 124 -1.09 -17.09 10.33
C SER A 124 -0.72 -17.74 9.00
N TYR A 125 -1.02 -19.02 8.89
CA TYR A 125 -0.83 -19.82 7.67
C TYR A 125 -1.68 -19.34 6.48
N ASN A 126 -2.77 -18.60 6.73
CA ASN A 126 -3.64 -18.03 5.70
C ASN A 126 -3.14 -16.69 5.14
N TYR A 127 -2.00 -16.20 5.60
CA TYR A 127 -1.51 -14.87 5.22
C TYR A 127 -1.24 -14.71 3.73
N LEU A 128 -0.80 -15.76 3.03
CA LEU A 128 -0.60 -15.72 1.58
C LEU A 128 -1.89 -15.40 0.84
N ASP A 129 -2.98 -16.10 1.22
CA ASP A 129 -4.29 -15.94 0.59
C ASP A 129 -4.89 -14.55 0.86
N VAL A 130 -4.68 -14.06 2.09
CA VAL A 130 -5.22 -12.76 2.51
C VAL A 130 -4.51 -11.60 1.84
N ASN A 131 -3.20 -11.69 1.65
CA ASN A 131 -2.37 -10.61 1.10
C ASN A 131 -1.87 -10.88 -0.32
N ASN A 132 -2.45 -11.85 -1.02
CA ASN A 132 -2.10 -12.21 -2.40
C ASN A 132 -0.58 -12.35 -2.62
N TRP A 133 0.10 -13.06 -1.69
CA TRP A 133 1.50 -13.41 -1.81
C TRP A 133 1.67 -14.79 -2.43
N SER A 134 2.79 -15.01 -3.10
CA SER A 134 3.17 -16.31 -3.62
C SER A 134 4.58 -16.69 -3.21
N MET A 135 4.88 -17.99 -3.26
CA MET A 135 6.20 -18.51 -2.90
C MET A 135 7.09 -18.61 -4.13
N LYS A 136 8.36 -18.22 -3.98
CA LYS A 136 9.42 -18.42 -4.97
C LYS A 136 10.05 -19.82 -4.82
N SER A 137 10.33 -20.21 -3.58
CA SER A 137 10.94 -21.51 -3.28
C SER A 137 10.55 -21.97 -1.87
N GLY A 138 10.67 -23.28 -1.61
CA GLY A 138 10.31 -23.84 -0.33
C GLY A 138 8.79 -23.91 -0.09
N ARG A 139 8.38 -23.75 1.17
CA ARG A 139 6.98 -23.79 1.59
C ARG A 139 6.64 -22.65 2.55
N PHE A 140 5.36 -22.28 2.61
CA PHE A 140 4.88 -21.33 3.60
C PHE A 140 4.60 -22.00 4.95
N LEU A 141 4.20 -21.18 5.93
CA LEU A 141 3.77 -21.64 7.24
C LEU A 141 2.56 -22.57 7.10
N SER A 142 2.57 -23.63 7.87
CA SER A 142 1.42 -24.53 8.01
C SER A 142 0.69 -24.25 9.31
N GLU A 143 -0.54 -24.72 9.42
CA GLU A 143 -1.30 -24.63 10.66
C GLU A 143 -0.55 -25.25 11.84
N LYS A 144 0.13 -26.39 11.63
CA LYS A 144 0.98 -27.06 12.64
C LYS A 144 2.12 -26.15 13.10
N ASN A 145 2.79 -25.41 12.21
CA ASN A 145 3.85 -24.50 12.60
C ASN A 145 3.32 -23.39 13.54
N VAL A 146 2.11 -22.91 13.30
CA VAL A 146 1.45 -21.90 14.14
C VAL A 146 1.02 -22.49 15.49
N GLN A 147 0.34 -23.64 15.48
CA GLN A 147 -0.14 -24.30 16.71
C GLN A 147 0.99 -24.74 17.65
N ASN A 148 2.06 -25.32 17.08
CA ASN A 148 3.21 -25.81 17.82
C ASN A 148 4.22 -24.70 18.16
N ARG A 149 3.97 -23.44 17.79
CA ARG A 149 4.89 -22.30 17.99
C ARG A 149 6.30 -22.61 17.50
N GLU A 150 6.37 -23.18 16.28
CA GLU A 150 7.64 -23.60 15.71
C GLU A 150 8.51 -22.39 15.35
N ARG A 151 9.81 -22.56 15.43
CA ARG A 151 10.80 -21.55 15.07
C ARG A 151 11.20 -21.69 13.62
N VAL A 152 10.24 -21.39 12.74
CA VAL A 152 10.42 -21.39 11.30
C VAL A 152 10.20 -19.98 10.73
N ALA A 153 10.87 -19.67 9.65
CA ALA A 153 10.79 -18.38 8.99
C ALA A 153 10.63 -18.50 7.48
N VAL A 154 9.94 -17.56 6.88
CA VAL A 154 9.88 -17.32 5.44
C VAL A 154 10.46 -15.93 5.21
N VAL A 155 11.32 -15.76 4.21
CA VAL A 155 12.06 -14.53 3.98
C VAL A 155 11.71 -13.90 2.64
N GLY A 156 11.70 -12.56 2.58
CA GLY A 156 11.53 -11.81 1.35
C GLY A 156 12.86 -11.64 0.59
N LYS A 157 12.78 -11.23 -0.66
CA LYS A 157 13.91 -11.14 -1.59
C LYS A 157 15.00 -10.20 -1.10
N THR A 158 14.66 -9.06 -0.50
CA THR A 158 15.65 -8.08 -0.03
C THR A 158 16.48 -8.64 1.13
N VAL A 159 15.85 -9.38 2.06
CA VAL A 159 16.54 -10.07 3.15
C VAL A 159 17.50 -11.14 2.59
N VAL A 160 17.06 -11.93 1.62
CA VAL A 160 17.92 -12.94 0.95
C VAL A 160 19.13 -12.27 0.32
N LYS A 161 18.92 -11.21 -0.44
CA LYS A 161 20.01 -10.47 -1.11
C LYS A 161 21.05 -9.94 -0.12
N ASN A 162 20.63 -9.39 1.01
CA ASN A 162 21.53 -8.75 1.98
C ASN A 162 22.25 -9.74 2.88
N LEU A 163 21.60 -10.85 3.28
CA LEU A 163 22.18 -11.83 4.19
C LEU A 163 22.86 -13.00 3.47
N PHE A 164 22.26 -13.49 2.38
CA PHE A 164 22.71 -14.71 1.69
C PHE A 164 23.44 -14.42 0.38
N GLY A 165 23.12 -13.29 -0.30
CA GLY A 165 23.64 -13.03 -1.64
C GLY A 165 23.03 -14.01 -2.65
N ASP A 166 23.88 -14.87 -3.25
CA ASP A 166 23.47 -15.87 -4.23
C ASP A 166 23.24 -17.27 -3.63
N GLU A 167 23.46 -17.43 -2.31
CA GLU A 167 23.25 -18.71 -1.62
C GLU A 167 21.75 -18.99 -1.45
N ASP A 168 21.36 -20.28 -1.55
CA ASP A 168 19.97 -20.69 -1.25
C ASP A 168 19.72 -20.60 0.27
N PRO A 169 18.80 -19.76 0.72
CA PRO A 169 18.52 -19.58 2.14
C PRO A 169 17.67 -20.72 2.73
N VAL A 170 17.00 -21.55 1.92
CA VAL A 170 16.08 -22.59 2.40
C VAL A 170 16.84 -23.67 3.16
N GLY A 171 16.44 -23.89 4.40
CA GLY A 171 17.10 -24.83 5.33
C GLY A 171 18.16 -24.20 6.22
N ALA A 172 18.64 -22.98 5.91
CA ALA A 172 19.56 -22.23 6.76
C ALA A 172 18.89 -21.73 8.06
N GLU A 173 19.70 -21.42 9.05
CA GLU A 173 19.25 -20.86 10.33
C GLU A 173 19.65 -19.39 10.43
N ILE A 174 18.66 -18.54 10.72
CA ILE A 174 18.86 -17.12 11.03
C ILE A 174 18.53 -16.87 12.49
N ARG A 175 19.07 -15.80 13.06
CA ARG A 175 18.74 -15.38 14.43
C ARG A 175 17.99 -14.05 14.41
N VAL A 176 16.83 -14.04 15.05
CA VAL A 176 16.03 -12.83 15.32
C VAL A 176 16.03 -12.63 16.84
N LYS A 177 16.54 -11.50 17.32
CA LYS A 177 16.65 -11.22 18.77
C LYS A 177 17.30 -12.39 19.55
N ASN A 178 18.39 -12.96 18.99
CA ASN A 178 19.12 -14.14 19.50
C ASN A 178 18.34 -15.46 19.49
N ILE A 179 17.13 -15.51 18.96
CA ILE A 179 16.34 -16.73 18.82
C ILE A 179 16.59 -17.32 17.43
N PRO A 180 16.99 -18.61 17.34
CA PRO A 180 17.21 -19.26 16.06
C PRO A 180 15.89 -19.60 15.37
N PHE A 181 15.81 -19.32 14.06
CA PHE A 181 14.70 -19.66 13.17
C PHE A 181 15.24 -20.36 11.92
N ARG A 182 14.65 -21.49 11.58
CA ARG A 182 14.96 -22.20 10.34
C ARG A 182 14.18 -21.62 9.18
N ILE A 183 14.84 -21.22 8.10
CA ILE A 183 14.18 -20.77 6.90
C ILE A 183 13.56 -21.97 6.16
N ILE A 184 12.25 -21.88 5.90
CA ILE A 184 11.49 -22.93 5.19
C ILE A 184 11.02 -22.51 3.81
N GLY A 185 11.16 -21.23 3.45
CA GLY A 185 10.79 -20.74 2.14
C GLY A 185 11.17 -19.29 1.89
N VAL A 186 11.03 -18.90 0.62
CA VAL A 186 11.28 -17.56 0.10
C VAL A 186 10.05 -17.06 -0.63
N LEU A 187 9.65 -15.82 -0.39
CA LEU A 187 8.54 -15.16 -1.09
C LEU A 187 8.94 -14.73 -2.50
N ASN A 188 7.99 -14.71 -3.41
CA ASN A 188 8.14 -13.98 -4.66
C ASN A 188 8.25 -12.47 -4.38
N SER A 189 9.01 -11.77 -5.23
CA SER A 189 9.17 -10.32 -5.12
C SER A 189 7.88 -9.60 -5.52
N LYS A 190 7.42 -8.65 -4.69
CA LYS A 190 6.39 -7.67 -5.03
C LYS A 190 6.99 -6.30 -5.37
N GLY A 191 8.25 -6.06 -5.01
CA GLY A 191 8.94 -4.80 -5.25
C GLY A 191 8.52 -3.68 -4.29
N SER A 192 8.57 -2.45 -4.76
CA SER A 192 8.21 -1.27 -3.96
C SER A 192 6.69 -1.09 -3.92
N GLY A 193 6.16 -0.82 -2.73
CA GLY A 193 4.77 -0.44 -2.54
C GLY A 193 4.46 0.99 -3.00
N ALA A 194 3.18 1.39 -2.97
CA ALA A 194 2.69 2.70 -3.41
C ALA A 194 3.36 3.90 -2.71
N MET A 195 3.86 3.71 -1.50
CA MET A 195 4.55 4.75 -0.73
C MET A 195 6.08 4.65 -0.82
N GLY A 196 6.61 3.88 -1.79
CA GLY A 196 8.05 3.70 -1.98
C GLY A 196 8.75 2.79 -0.96
N ASN A 197 8.01 2.17 -0.04
CA ASN A 197 8.55 1.19 0.89
C ASN A 197 8.81 -0.14 0.19
N ASP A 198 9.93 -0.77 0.51
CA ASP A 198 10.28 -2.09 0.00
C ASP A 198 9.44 -3.16 0.69
N GLN A 199 8.52 -3.79 -0.06
CA GLN A 199 7.68 -4.87 0.45
C GLN A 199 8.44 -6.18 0.61
N ASP A 200 9.56 -6.33 -0.08
CA ASP A 200 10.39 -7.54 -0.05
C ASP A 200 11.36 -7.57 1.13
N ASP A 201 11.46 -6.46 1.92
CA ASP A 201 12.32 -6.38 3.09
C ASP A 201 11.57 -6.83 4.35
N MET A 202 11.32 -8.14 4.44
CA MET A 202 10.57 -8.73 5.54
C MET A 202 10.98 -10.17 5.84
N VAL A 203 10.78 -10.55 7.11
CA VAL A 203 10.83 -11.93 7.59
C VAL A 203 9.47 -12.28 8.19
N ILE A 204 8.89 -13.39 7.79
CA ILE A 204 7.61 -13.90 8.27
C ILE A 204 7.87 -15.10 9.19
N ILE A 205 7.24 -15.07 10.36
CA ILE A 205 7.28 -16.17 11.35
C ILE A 205 5.85 -16.46 11.85
N PRO A 206 5.57 -17.59 12.50
CA PRO A 206 4.27 -17.83 13.11
C PRO A 206 3.93 -16.75 14.15
N TYR A 207 2.71 -16.18 14.12
CA TYR A 207 2.32 -15.11 15.05
C TYR A 207 2.42 -15.56 16.52
N THR A 208 2.11 -16.82 16.80
CA THR A 208 2.23 -17.41 18.13
C THR A 208 3.66 -17.38 18.65
N THR A 209 4.62 -17.70 17.77
CA THR A 209 6.06 -17.63 18.09
C THR A 209 6.54 -16.18 18.21
N ALA A 210 6.06 -15.29 17.34
CA ALA A 210 6.36 -13.87 17.37
C ALA A 210 5.95 -13.24 18.71
N MET A 211 4.68 -13.41 19.07
CA MET A 211 4.10 -12.84 20.29
C MET A 211 4.80 -13.34 21.55
N GLU A 212 4.98 -14.66 21.66
CA GLU A 212 5.51 -15.26 22.89
C GLU A 212 7.01 -15.08 23.05
N ARG A 213 7.78 -15.30 21.97
CA ARG A 213 9.24 -15.40 22.05
C ARG A 213 9.97 -14.14 21.59
N VAL A 214 9.48 -13.46 20.57
CA VAL A 214 10.18 -12.31 19.98
C VAL A 214 9.73 -11.01 20.63
N GLU A 215 8.41 -10.77 20.68
CA GLU A 215 7.85 -9.50 21.14
C GLU A 215 7.54 -9.49 22.64
N GLY A 216 7.09 -10.61 23.20
CA GLY A 216 6.66 -10.71 24.60
C GLY A 216 5.35 -9.95 24.86
N VAL A 217 4.40 -10.02 23.89
CA VAL A 217 3.12 -9.30 23.92
C VAL A 217 1.94 -10.27 23.83
N ASP A 218 0.79 -9.83 24.35
CA ASP A 218 -0.48 -10.57 24.35
C ASP A 218 -1.55 -9.95 23.45
N TYR A 219 -1.17 -8.98 22.61
CA TYR A 219 -2.07 -8.24 21.72
C TYR A 219 -1.60 -8.31 20.27
N LEU A 220 -2.55 -8.12 19.36
CA LEU A 220 -2.29 -8.04 17.93
C LEU A 220 -2.16 -6.58 17.49
N ARG A 221 -1.34 -6.33 16.48
CA ARG A 221 -1.23 -5.01 15.86
C ARG A 221 -2.25 -4.82 14.74
N MET A 222 -2.69 -5.93 14.13
CA MET A 222 -3.64 -5.90 13.03
C MET A 222 -4.27 -7.29 12.84
N ILE A 223 -5.49 -7.31 12.31
CA ILE A 223 -6.12 -8.51 11.77
C ILE A 223 -6.51 -8.20 10.33
N TYR A 224 -5.96 -8.96 9.41
CA TYR A 224 -6.38 -8.94 8.01
C TYR A 224 -7.55 -9.89 7.82
N VAL A 225 -8.57 -9.44 7.09
CA VAL A 225 -9.78 -10.23 6.81
C VAL A 225 -10.12 -10.07 5.34
N THR A 226 -10.24 -11.19 4.63
CA THR A 226 -10.72 -11.21 3.24
C THR A 226 -12.15 -11.72 3.21
N GLY A 227 -13.03 -10.97 2.56
CA GLY A 227 -14.42 -11.36 2.34
C GLY A 227 -14.57 -12.42 1.25
N LYS A 228 -15.64 -13.21 1.31
CA LYS A 228 -16.01 -14.18 0.27
C LYS A 228 -16.51 -13.49 -1.00
N ASP A 229 -17.18 -12.35 -0.87
CA ASP A 229 -17.83 -11.60 -1.93
C ASP A 229 -17.48 -10.10 -1.84
N GLU A 230 -17.22 -9.47 -2.97
CA GLU A 230 -16.96 -8.04 -3.08
C GLU A 230 -18.16 -7.21 -2.64
N ASN A 231 -19.35 -7.58 -3.09
CA ASN A 231 -20.57 -6.85 -2.78
C ASN A 231 -21.00 -6.99 -1.30
N GLY A 232 -20.44 -7.97 -0.58
CA GLY A 232 -20.74 -8.22 0.82
C GLY A 232 -19.76 -7.59 1.81
N ILE A 233 -18.73 -6.90 1.33
CA ILE A 233 -17.63 -6.42 2.19
C ILE A 233 -18.07 -5.39 3.23
N ASP A 234 -18.99 -4.48 2.89
CA ASP A 234 -19.50 -3.46 3.81
C ASP A 234 -20.37 -4.09 4.91
N ARG A 235 -21.14 -5.12 4.55
CA ARG A 235 -21.89 -5.91 5.53
C ARG A 235 -20.94 -6.65 6.47
N LEU A 236 -19.91 -7.28 5.93
CA LEU A 236 -18.89 -7.96 6.72
C LEU A 236 -18.17 -6.99 7.66
N GLN A 237 -17.85 -5.77 7.19
CA GLN A 237 -17.30 -4.73 8.04
C GLN A 237 -18.23 -4.41 9.21
N SER A 238 -19.52 -4.19 8.95
CA SER A 238 -20.52 -3.92 9.98
C SER A 238 -20.66 -5.08 10.97
N ASP A 239 -20.60 -6.33 10.49
CA ASP A 239 -20.66 -7.52 11.33
C ASP A 239 -19.44 -7.62 12.26
N ILE A 240 -18.23 -7.30 11.75
CA ILE A 240 -17.00 -7.26 12.54
C ILE A 240 -17.07 -6.13 13.59
N GLU A 241 -17.55 -4.94 13.22
CA GLU A 241 -17.71 -3.82 14.15
C GLU A 241 -18.64 -4.21 15.31
N ASN A 242 -19.80 -4.77 14.99
CA ASN A 242 -20.76 -5.20 16.01
C ASN A 242 -20.19 -6.30 16.92
N LEU A 243 -19.48 -7.28 16.32
CA LEU A 243 -18.81 -8.34 17.08
C LEU A 243 -17.81 -7.76 18.08
N LEU A 244 -16.93 -6.86 17.62
CA LEU A 244 -15.89 -6.25 18.46
C LEU A 244 -16.50 -5.36 19.54
N ARG A 245 -17.51 -4.54 19.24
CA ARG A 245 -18.22 -3.74 20.26
C ARG A 245 -18.81 -4.60 21.37
N VAL A 246 -19.47 -5.71 21.01
CA VAL A 246 -20.02 -6.65 22.00
C VAL A 246 -18.90 -7.28 22.84
N ARG A 247 -17.81 -7.71 22.24
CA ARG A 247 -16.70 -8.37 22.92
C ARG A 247 -15.91 -7.43 23.83
N HIS A 248 -15.73 -6.17 23.40
CA HIS A 248 -15.02 -5.14 24.16
C HIS A 248 -15.94 -4.37 25.13
N GLY A 249 -17.25 -4.67 25.14
CA GLY A 249 -18.23 -4.00 26.04
C GLY A 249 -18.49 -2.54 25.69
N ILE A 250 -18.28 -2.16 24.43
CA ILE A 250 -18.43 -0.79 23.94
C ILE A 250 -19.91 -0.54 23.61
N LYS A 251 -20.50 0.48 24.23
CA LYS A 251 -21.91 0.87 24.01
C LYS A 251 -22.06 2.09 23.10
N ASP A 252 -21.03 2.92 23.02
CA ASP A 252 -21.02 4.16 22.22
C ASP A 252 -19.96 4.02 21.12
N THR A 253 -20.35 4.17 19.86
CA THR A 253 -19.48 4.08 18.69
C THR A 253 -18.32 5.08 18.69
N ASN A 254 -18.47 6.21 19.41
CA ASN A 254 -17.39 7.18 19.59
C ASN A 254 -16.26 6.65 20.49
N LEU A 255 -16.51 5.58 21.22
CA LEU A 255 -15.55 4.96 22.14
C LEU A 255 -14.92 3.69 21.55
N ASP A 256 -15.12 3.43 20.24
CA ASP A 256 -14.51 2.29 19.59
C ASP A 256 -12.97 2.31 19.78
N ASP A 257 -12.43 1.22 20.34
CA ASP A 257 -11.01 1.02 20.58
C ASP A 257 -10.34 0.25 19.44
N PHE A 258 -11.02 0.16 18.32
CA PHE A 258 -10.57 -0.41 17.05
C PHE A 258 -10.94 0.51 15.88
N ASN A 259 -10.29 0.29 14.75
CA ASN A 259 -10.60 0.93 13.46
C ASN A 259 -10.55 -0.12 12.36
N ILE A 260 -11.55 -0.13 11.49
CA ILE A 260 -11.60 -1.02 10.34
C ILE A 260 -11.39 -0.20 9.08
N GLN A 261 -10.35 -0.51 8.34
CA GLN A 261 -10.09 0.08 7.03
C GLN A 261 -10.56 -0.89 5.94
N ASN A 262 -11.47 -0.42 5.12
CA ASN A 262 -11.90 -1.11 3.92
C ASN A 262 -11.03 -0.65 2.74
N MET A 263 -10.33 -1.58 2.10
CA MET A 263 -9.44 -1.26 1.00
C MET A 263 -10.18 -0.68 -0.20
N ASN A 264 -11.43 -1.12 -0.45
CA ASN A 264 -12.28 -0.56 -1.52
C ASN A 264 -12.59 0.92 -1.27
N SER A 265 -12.95 1.31 -0.05
CA SER A 265 -13.22 2.71 0.30
C SER A 265 -11.98 3.59 0.16
N ILE A 266 -10.80 3.04 0.43
CA ILE A 266 -9.53 3.74 0.19
C ILE A 266 -9.32 3.96 -1.32
N MET A 267 -9.62 2.94 -2.15
CA MET A 267 -9.54 3.05 -3.62
C MET A 267 -10.47 4.14 -4.14
N GLU A 268 -11.75 4.11 -3.76
CA GLU A 268 -12.75 5.10 -4.16
C GLU A 268 -12.30 6.52 -3.81
N THR A 269 -11.84 6.73 -2.58
CA THR A 269 -11.32 8.03 -2.13
C THR A 269 -10.11 8.49 -2.94
N MET A 270 -9.21 7.56 -3.29
CA MET A 270 -8.05 7.85 -4.12
C MET A 270 -8.44 8.18 -5.57
N GLU A 271 -9.41 7.48 -6.13
CA GLU A 271 -9.94 7.76 -7.47
C GLU A 271 -10.63 9.13 -7.54
N GLU A 272 -11.45 9.48 -6.55
CA GLU A 272 -12.08 10.80 -6.44
C GLU A 272 -11.03 11.91 -6.30
N THR A 273 -10.02 11.70 -5.45
CA THR A 273 -8.94 12.67 -5.24
C THR A 273 -8.14 12.87 -6.52
N THR A 274 -7.78 11.79 -7.20
CA THR A 274 -7.03 11.85 -8.47
C THR A 274 -7.87 12.49 -9.58
N GLY A 275 -9.16 12.20 -9.62
CA GLY A 275 -10.12 12.82 -10.54
C GLY A 275 -10.18 14.34 -10.32
N THR A 276 -10.31 14.77 -9.07
CA THR A 276 -10.33 16.20 -8.69
C THR A 276 -9.02 16.91 -9.05
N LEU A 277 -7.88 16.28 -8.78
CA LEU A 277 -6.57 16.82 -9.17
C LEU A 277 -6.44 16.95 -10.68
N THR A 278 -6.88 15.96 -11.44
CA THR A 278 -6.84 15.98 -12.91
C THR A 278 -7.73 17.10 -13.47
N LEU A 279 -8.92 17.30 -12.91
CA LEU A 279 -9.81 18.40 -13.27
C LEU A 279 -9.16 19.76 -12.98
N PHE A 280 -8.57 19.92 -11.80
CA PHE A 280 -7.89 21.16 -11.40
C PHE A 280 -6.70 21.47 -12.32
N LEU A 281 -5.87 20.48 -12.61
CA LEU A 281 -4.74 20.63 -13.54
C LEU A 281 -5.22 20.95 -14.95
N GLY A 282 -6.32 20.33 -15.40
CA GLY A 282 -6.96 20.62 -16.68
C GLY A 282 -7.46 22.08 -16.76
N ALA A 283 -8.06 22.59 -15.68
CA ALA A 283 -8.52 23.98 -15.61
C ALA A 283 -7.34 24.98 -15.67
N VAL A 284 -6.26 24.73 -14.92
CA VAL A 284 -5.03 25.55 -14.96
C VAL A 284 -4.43 25.56 -16.38
N ALA A 285 -4.40 24.40 -17.01
CA ALA A 285 -3.93 24.24 -18.38
C ALA A 285 -4.78 25.01 -19.39
N ALA A 286 -6.10 24.95 -19.27
CA ALA A 286 -7.03 25.71 -20.13
C ALA A 286 -6.83 27.23 -19.95
N ILE A 287 -6.71 27.71 -18.72
CA ILE A 287 -6.41 29.13 -18.44
C ILE A 287 -5.07 29.53 -19.06
N SER A 288 -4.04 28.73 -18.91
CA SER A 288 -2.71 28.99 -19.50
C SER A 288 -2.74 29.07 -21.00
N LEU A 289 -3.53 28.20 -21.67
CA LEU A 289 -3.75 28.23 -23.12
C LEU A 289 -4.53 29.48 -23.56
N VAL A 290 -5.56 29.90 -22.82
CA VAL A 290 -6.32 31.12 -23.10
C VAL A 290 -5.41 32.35 -22.96
N VAL A 291 -4.64 32.46 -21.91
CA VAL A 291 -3.70 33.56 -21.70
C VAL A 291 -2.63 33.59 -22.79
N GLY A 292 -2.08 32.42 -23.14
CA GLY A 292 -1.17 32.28 -24.29
C GLY A 292 -1.80 32.71 -25.60
N GLY A 293 -3.04 32.31 -25.85
CA GLY A 293 -3.84 32.69 -27.03
C GLY A 293 -4.08 34.21 -27.11
N ILE A 294 -4.44 34.85 -26.01
CA ILE A 294 -4.59 36.31 -25.92
C ILE A 294 -3.26 37.01 -26.20
N GLY A 295 -2.15 36.48 -25.64
CA GLY A 295 -0.82 37.00 -25.93
C GLY A 295 -0.47 36.95 -27.41
N ILE A 296 -0.79 35.84 -28.08
CA ILE A 296 -0.61 35.69 -29.53
C ILE A 296 -1.49 36.65 -30.31
N MET A 297 -2.75 36.77 -29.94
CA MET A 297 -3.71 37.70 -30.59
C MET A 297 -3.22 39.13 -30.48
N ASN A 298 -2.74 39.56 -29.32
CA ASN A 298 -2.21 40.91 -29.09
C ASN A 298 -0.96 41.22 -29.94
N ILE A 299 -0.10 40.20 -30.14
CA ILE A 299 1.09 40.31 -30.99
C ILE A 299 0.72 40.31 -32.48
N MET A 300 -0.37 39.65 -32.86
CA MET A 300 -0.82 39.63 -34.29
C MET A 300 -1.61 40.86 -34.71
N LEU A 301 -2.23 41.59 -33.78
CA LEU A 301 -3.00 42.81 -34.05
C LEU A 301 -2.13 44.08 -34.13
N VAL A 302 -0.89 44.05 -33.72
CA VAL A 302 0.12 45.13 -33.86
C VAL A 302 1.02 44.85 -35.06
#